data_f4477f9218e30e5c9d541ca03c0b8cba
#
_entry.id   f4477f9218e30e5c9d541ca03c0b8cba
#
_cell.length_a   1.000
_cell.length_b   1.000
_cell.length_c   1.000
_cell.angle_alpha   90.00
_cell.angle_beta   90.00
_cell.angle_gamma   90.00
#
_symmetry.space_group_name_H-M   'P 1'
#
loop_
_entity.id
_entity.type
_entity.pdbx_description
1 polymer ?
#
loop_
_entity_poly.entity_id
_entity_poly.type
_entity_poly.pdbx_seq_one_letter_code
_entity_poly.pdbx_strand_id
1 'polypeptide(L)'
;MTIFVRIKQKPLPMKRILIAAVTLAIAFAPATLAQRPGGPRPGAKPDTEKKDEPEKPAPELKVTAGLFGVAQHEKDWYFDIPDSLLGRRILAVTRFVKHTPGASEYGGEMVSNRMIYWEKAINGNLLLRIDPNVIHSEEGDEIDLAVKASSENPIVASLKPEKTASPGCTRVKVTSLFEGDNQPFSLSAASKRSYNLGGLKGDASFIQSIRTYPINTEVTTTKTFTYNAPTPSAPGPAARGNTLPAGTQAGVVTLVLNTSMILLPEKPMQPRWFDPRVGYFADGYTEFSDEQQAVERIRFITRWRLEARPEDVEKQKRGELVEPIKPIVYYIDPATPKQWRPYLIAGVNDWQKAFEQAGWKNAIRAEEWPEDNPDMSMEDARFSVIRYLASSTANAYGPNVHDPRSGEILESHIGWYHNVMTLVHDWYQVQVGAVDPRARKMKYDDELMGDLIRFVSSHEVGHTLGLRHNMGSSSFTPVEKLRDKEWVEKHGHTVSIMDYARFNYVAQPEDGIGKDGLYPRINTYDKWAIEYGYKPTDFKTPKEDHLYWNKVIIDRLNAQPELWFGGEGSDSDPRAQREDSATTPSRPATTAS
;
A
#
# COMPACT_ATOMS: atom_id res chain seq x y z
N MET A 1 -17.72 42.62 -24.96
CA MET A 1 -18.63 42.04 -25.98
C MET A 1 -18.70 40.53 -25.70
N THR A 2 -19.71 40.16 -24.94
CA THR A 2 -19.87 38.85 -24.31
C THR A 2 -20.67 37.96 -25.23
N ILE A 3 -20.08 36.85 -25.72
CA ILE A 3 -20.81 35.86 -26.53
C ILE A 3 -21.17 34.70 -25.62
N PHE A 4 -22.44 34.61 -25.25
CA PHE A 4 -23.03 33.43 -24.63
C PHE A 4 -23.38 32.40 -25.71
N VAL A 5 -22.74 31.24 -25.72
CA VAL A 5 -23.17 30.08 -26.50
C VAL A 5 -24.15 29.26 -25.67
N ARG A 6 -25.42 29.31 -26.07
CA ARG A 6 -26.51 28.52 -25.50
C ARG A 6 -26.51 27.11 -26.08
N ILE A 7 -26.05 26.11 -25.32
CA ILE A 7 -26.23 24.69 -25.70
C ILE A 7 -27.67 24.27 -25.34
N LYS A 8 -28.46 23.95 -26.35
CA LYS A 8 -29.80 23.37 -26.21
C LYS A 8 -29.63 21.89 -25.81
N GLN A 9 -29.97 21.56 -24.57
CA GLN A 9 -30.20 20.16 -24.16
C GLN A 9 -31.61 19.76 -24.60
N LYS A 10 -31.71 18.65 -25.35
CA LYS A 10 -32.99 17.98 -25.65
C LYS A 10 -33.44 17.19 -24.42
N PRO A 11 -34.72 17.25 -24.02
CA PRO A 11 -35.23 16.44 -22.93
C PRO A 11 -35.41 14.98 -23.35
N LEU A 12 -34.90 14.06 -22.53
CA LEU A 12 -35.19 12.63 -22.60
C LEU A 12 -36.59 12.35 -22.06
N PRO A 13 -37.35 11.41 -22.64
CA PRO A 13 -38.73 11.14 -22.20
C PRO A 13 -38.74 10.37 -20.87
N MET A 14 -39.43 10.94 -19.88
CA MET A 14 -39.74 10.26 -18.61
C MET A 14 -40.73 9.12 -18.86
N LYS A 15 -40.26 7.88 -18.74
CA LYS A 15 -41.15 6.73 -18.58
C LYS A 15 -41.74 6.76 -17.16
N ARG A 16 -43.04 6.96 -17.08
CA ARG A 16 -43.82 6.82 -15.85
C ARG A 16 -43.76 5.38 -15.37
N ILE A 17 -43.12 5.13 -14.23
CA ILE A 17 -43.21 3.86 -13.51
C ILE A 17 -44.47 3.94 -12.65
N LEU A 18 -45.46 3.12 -13.00
CA LEU A 18 -46.70 2.92 -12.24
C LEU A 18 -46.34 2.04 -11.03
N ILE A 19 -46.40 2.60 -9.83
CA ILE A 19 -46.28 1.82 -8.59
C ILE A 19 -47.65 1.19 -8.32
N ALA A 20 -47.77 -0.11 -8.59
CA ALA A 20 -48.91 -0.90 -8.13
C ALA A 20 -48.69 -1.30 -6.68
N ALA A 21 -49.42 -0.72 -5.76
CA ALA A 21 -49.48 -1.16 -4.38
C ALA A 21 -50.30 -2.47 -4.32
N VAL A 22 -49.60 -3.58 -4.09
CA VAL A 22 -50.25 -4.87 -3.78
C VAL A 22 -50.42 -4.94 -2.26
N THR A 23 -51.66 -4.71 -1.83
CA THR A 23 -52.09 -4.94 -0.44
C THR A 23 -52.28 -6.44 -0.25
N LEU A 24 -51.36 -7.10 0.44
CA LEU A 24 -51.49 -8.51 0.82
C LEU A 24 -52.29 -8.60 2.13
N ALA A 25 -53.57 -8.95 2.04
CA ALA A 25 -54.39 -9.29 3.21
C ALA A 25 -54.00 -10.71 3.70
N ILE A 26 -53.40 -10.80 4.86
CA ILE A 26 -53.14 -12.10 5.55
C ILE A 26 -54.43 -12.47 6.29
N ALA A 27 -55.15 -13.45 5.78
CA ALA A 27 -56.28 -14.08 6.46
C ALA A 27 -55.75 -15.12 7.46
N PHE A 28 -55.96 -14.86 8.75
CA PHE A 28 -55.78 -15.86 9.80
C PHE A 28 -56.93 -16.88 9.74
N ALA A 29 -56.64 -18.15 9.46
CA ALA A 29 -57.53 -19.26 9.70
C ALA A 29 -57.06 -20.02 10.98
N PRO A 30 -57.96 -20.32 11.92
CA PRO A 30 -57.58 -21.08 13.10
C PRO A 30 -57.48 -22.56 12.75
N ALA A 31 -56.31 -23.16 13.07
CA ALA A 31 -56.09 -24.58 12.95
C ALA A 31 -56.79 -25.30 14.15
N THR A 32 -57.83 -26.06 13.87
CA THR A 32 -58.43 -26.99 14.82
C THR A 32 -57.54 -28.19 15.05
N LEU A 33 -57.15 -28.38 16.30
CA LEU A 33 -56.46 -29.60 16.82
C LEU A 33 -57.41 -30.79 16.74
N ALA A 34 -57.13 -31.75 15.87
CA ALA A 34 -57.70 -33.08 15.93
C ALA A 34 -56.87 -33.97 16.86
N GLN A 35 -57.46 -34.33 18.02
CA GLN A 35 -56.91 -35.35 18.92
C GLN A 35 -57.09 -36.73 18.32
N ARG A 36 -55.97 -37.47 18.20
CA ARG A 36 -56.01 -38.94 18.02
C ARG A 36 -55.81 -39.65 19.38
N PRO A 37 -56.56 -40.74 19.67
CA PRO A 37 -56.46 -41.44 20.94
C PRO A 37 -55.16 -42.24 21.05
N GLY A 38 -54.59 -42.20 22.25
CA GLY A 38 -53.33 -42.85 22.58
C GLY A 38 -53.42 -44.34 22.74
N GLY A 39 -52.38 -45.01 22.22
CA GLY A 39 -52.05 -46.42 22.67
C GLY A 39 -50.96 -46.35 23.75
N PRO A 40 -50.86 -47.38 24.61
CA PRO A 40 -49.96 -47.33 25.76
C PRO A 40 -48.49 -47.45 25.38
N ARG A 41 -47.66 -46.57 25.93
CA ARG A 41 -46.18 -46.61 25.83
C ARG A 41 -45.64 -47.63 26.88
N PRO A 42 -44.69 -48.49 26.52
CA PRO A 42 -43.93 -49.28 27.48
C PRO A 42 -42.94 -48.43 28.27
N GLY A 43 -42.77 -48.78 29.52
CA GLY A 43 -42.09 -48.22 30.63
C GLY A 43 -40.80 -47.45 30.34
N ALA A 44 -40.75 -46.26 30.91
CA ALA A 44 -39.51 -45.44 31.05
C ALA A 44 -38.56 -46.19 32.01
N LYS A 45 -37.34 -46.45 31.54
CA LYS A 45 -36.21 -46.79 32.42
C LYS A 45 -35.81 -45.57 33.23
N PRO A 46 -35.38 -45.69 34.47
CA PRO A 46 -34.92 -44.53 35.25
C PRO A 46 -33.67 -43.94 34.63
N ASP A 47 -33.65 -42.60 34.54
CA ASP A 47 -32.47 -41.81 34.18
C ASP A 47 -31.34 -42.17 35.15
N THR A 48 -30.32 -42.86 34.65
CA THR A 48 -29.04 -42.95 35.33
C THR A 48 -28.42 -41.56 35.28
N GLU A 49 -28.30 -40.89 36.42
CA GLU A 49 -27.46 -39.71 36.64
C GLU A 49 -26.11 -39.97 35.98
N LYS A 50 -25.81 -39.22 34.91
CA LYS A 50 -24.45 -39.10 34.42
C LYS A 50 -23.64 -38.41 35.53
N LYS A 51 -22.82 -39.18 36.23
CA LYS A 51 -21.76 -38.65 37.05
C LYS A 51 -20.94 -37.76 36.13
N ASP A 52 -20.85 -36.47 36.47
CA ASP A 52 -19.88 -35.56 35.89
C ASP A 52 -18.48 -36.13 36.13
N GLU A 53 -17.89 -36.75 35.11
CA GLU A 53 -16.47 -37.03 35.13
C GLU A 53 -15.78 -35.66 35.24
N PRO A 54 -14.78 -35.50 36.13
CA PRO A 54 -14.06 -34.25 36.23
C PRO A 54 -13.44 -33.95 34.85
N GLU A 55 -13.83 -32.79 34.27
CA GLU A 55 -13.31 -32.29 33.02
C GLU A 55 -11.77 -32.32 33.09
N LYS A 56 -11.14 -33.13 32.27
CA LYS A 56 -9.66 -33.16 32.19
C LYS A 56 -9.17 -31.72 32.02
N PRO A 57 -8.17 -31.30 32.80
CA PRO A 57 -7.64 -29.96 32.64
C PRO A 57 -7.20 -29.77 31.17
N ALA A 58 -7.66 -28.68 30.56
CA ALA A 58 -7.26 -28.33 29.18
C ALA A 58 -5.73 -28.33 29.08
N PRO A 59 -5.15 -28.91 28.03
CA PRO A 59 -3.69 -28.94 27.87
C PRO A 59 -3.15 -27.53 27.93
N GLU A 60 -2.09 -27.34 28.72
CA GLU A 60 -1.39 -26.04 28.79
C GLU A 60 -0.71 -25.80 27.45
N LEU A 61 -1.24 -24.86 26.64
CA LEU A 61 -0.73 -24.56 25.33
C LEU A 61 0.52 -23.70 25.45
N LYS A 62 1.58 -24.08 24.73
CA LYS A 62 2.77 -23.24 24.57
C LYS A 62 2.41 -21.98 23.78
N VAL A 63 2.55 -20.82 24.40
CA VAL A 63 2.27 -19.52 23.79
C VAL A 63 3.58 -18.85 23.35
N THR A 64 3.65 -18.45 22.09
CA THR A 64 4.72 -17.57 21.59
C THR A 64 4.27 -16.14 21.79
N ALA A 65 5.08 -15.34 22.50
CA ALA A 65 4.78 -13.94 22.81
C ALA A 65 5.13 -13.00 21.64
N GLY A 66 4.34 -11.95 21.48
CA GLY A 66 4.50 -10.89 20.48
C GLY A 66 3.35 -9.89 20.60
N LEU A 67 2.94 -9.25 19.48
CA LEU A 67 1.75 -8.38 19.47
C LEU A 67 0.53 -9.11 20.03
N PHE A 68 0.27 -10.32 19.54
CA PHE A 68 -0.64 -11.29 20.17
C PHE A 68 0.18 -12.47 20.68
N GLY A 69 -0.26 -13.08 21.77
CA GLY A 69 0.19 -14.42 22.11
C GLY A 69 -0.36 -15.40 21.07
N VAL A 70 0.49 -16.24 20.49
CA VAL A 70 0.11 -17.24 19.49
C VAL A 70 0.30 -18.63 20.04
N ALA A 71 -0.76 -19.45 20.00
CA ALA A 71 -0.72 -20.85 20.39
C ALA A 71 -1.33 -21.73 19.30
N GLN A 72 -0.85 -22.98 19.20
CA GLN A 72 -1.40 -23.99 18.33
C GLN A 72 -1.67 -25.26 19.11
N HIS A 73 -2.82 -25.88 18.86
CA HIS A 73 -3.15 -27.19 19.35
C HIS A 73 -3.75 -28.02 18.21
N GLU A 74 -3.05 -29.07 17.84
CA GLU A 74 -3.38 -29.85 16.64
C GLU A 74 -3.47 -28.96 15.39
N LYS A 75 -4.66 -28.85 14.80
CA LYS A 75 -4.92 -27.99 13.63
C LYS A 75 -5.45 -26.60 14.02
N ASP A 76 -5.75 -26.38 15.28
CA ASP A 76 -6.39 -25.15 15.74
C ASP A 76 -5.38 -24.12 16.21
N TRP A 77 -5.60 -22.88 15.79
CA TRP A 77 -4.79 -21.72 16.12
C TRP A 77 -5.57 -20.77 17.03
N TYR A 78 -4.84 -20.20 17.98
CA TYR A 78 -5.38 -19.33 19.00
C TYR A 78 -4.57 -18.04 19.10
N PHE A 79 -5.28 -16.93 19.33
CA PHE A 79 -4.67 -15.67 19.77
C PHE A 79 -5.01 -15.43 21.25
N ASP A 80 -4.00 -15.11 22.03
CA ASP A 80 -4.13 -14.46 23.32
C ASP A 80 -4.00 -12.96 23.10
N ILE A 81 -5.11 -12.25 23.07
CA ILE A 81 -5.18 -10.83 22.78
C ILE A 81 -5.09 -10.07 24.08
N PRO A 82 -4.03 -9.26 24.33
CA PRO A 82 -3.91 -8.44 25.52
C PRO A 82 -5.07 -7.45 25.65
N ASP A 83 -5.61 -7.33 26.86
CA ASP A 83 -6.71 -6.38 27.14
C ASP A 83 -6.31 -4.93 26.83
N SER A 84 -5.01 -4.58 26.91
CA SER A 84 -4.46 -3.29 26.51
C SER A 84 -4.56 -2.98 25.02
N LEU A 85 -4.80 -4.01 24.18
CA LEU A 85 -4.99 -3.85 22.73
C LEU A 85 -6.47 -3.75 22.33
N LEU A 86 -7.39 -3.89 23.27
CA LEU A 86 -8.81 -3.71 22.97
C LEU A 86 -9.09 -2.25 22.60
N GLY A 87 -9.80 -2.04 21.49
CA GLY A 87 -10.05 -0.71 20.93
C GLY A 87 -8.87 -0.11 20.15
N ARG A 88 -7.64 -0.63 20.31
CA ARG A 88 -6.47 -0.17 19.54
C ARG A 88 -6.62 -0.52 18.07
N ARG A 89 -6.24 0.41 17.20
CA ARG A 89 -6.28 0.21 15.75
C ARG A 89 -5.08 -0.58 15.29
N ILE A 90 -5.35 -1.55 14.42
CA ILE A 90 -4.39 -2.50 13.83
C ILE A 90 -4.62 -2.47 12.32
N LEU A 91 -3.57 -2.36 11.54
CA LEU A 91 -3.66 -2.39 10.09
C LEU A 91 -3.42 -3.83 9.61
N ALA A 92 -4.44 -4.45 9.05
CA ALA A 92 -4.34 -5.76 8.39
C ALA A 92 -4.00 -5.56 6.91
N VAL A 93 -2.76 -5.89 6.54
CA VAL A 93 -2.24 -5.79 5.17
C VAL A 93 -2.07 -7.18 4.60
N THR A 94 -2.86 -7.53 3.58
CA THR A 94 -2.78 -8.84 2.93
C THR A 94 -2.04 -8.71 1.60
N ARG A 95 -1.05 -9.59 1.38
CA ARG A 95 -0.19 -9.62 0.18
C ARG A 95 -0.16 -11.02 -0.44
N PHE A 96 0.08 -11.08 -1.75
CA PHE A 96 0.45 -12.33 -2.40
C PHE A 96 1.84 -12.79 -1.93
N VAL A 97 1.97 -14.07 -1.61
CA VAL A 97 3.26 -14.75 -1.42
C VAL A 97 3.56 -15.63 -2.62
N LYS A 98 2.56 -16.42 -3.03
CA LYS A 98 2.61 -17.29 -4.22
C LYS A 98 1.24 -17.36 -4.87
N HIS A 99 1.24 -17.56 -6.17
CA HIS A 99 0.02 -17.80 -6.95
C HIS A 99 0.23 -18.93 -7.95
N THR A 100 -0.88 -19.42 -8.50
CA THR A 100 -0.87 -20.42 -9.57
C THR A 100 -0.09 -19.91 -10.78
N PRO A 101 0.79 -20.72 -11.40
CA PRO A 101 1.58 -20.31 -12.54
C PRO A 101 0.74 -19.70 -13.68
N GLY A 102 1.22 -18.61 -14.26
CA GLY A 102 0.55 -17.87 -15.33
C GLY A 102 -0.34 -16.72 -14.86
N ALA A 103 -0.42 -16.45 -13.55
CA ALA A 103 -1.01 -15.20 -13.05
C ALA A 103 -0.09 -14.01 -13.34
N SER A 104 -0.68 -12.82 -13.44
CA SER A 104 0.06 -11.56 -13.71
C SER A 104 0.63 -10.92 -12.45
N GLU A 105 0.14 -11.35 -11.28
CA GLU A 105 0.58 -10.85 -9.98
C GLU A 105 1.88 -11.50 -9.55
N TYR A 106 2.59 -10.80 -8.67
CA TYR A 106 3.87 -11.28 -8.14
C TYR A 106 3.87 -11.28 -6.61
N GLY A 107 4.79 -12.05 -6.04
CA GLY A 107 4.99 -12.07 -4.60
C GLY A 107 5.29 -10.66 -4.07
N GLY A 108 4.66 -10.31 -2.96
CA GLY A 108 4.77 -8.98 -2.33
C GLY A 108 3.68 -7.99 -2.74
N GLU A 109 2.96 -8.21 -3.84
CA GLU A 109 1.88 -7.31 -4.27
C GLU A 109 0.74 -7.30 -3.26
N MET A 110 0.27 -6.09 -2.91
CA MET A 110 -0.78 -5.90 -1.91
C MET A 110 -2.16 -6.22 -2.48
N VAL A 111 -2.87 -7.09 -1.79
CA VAL A 111 -4.25 -7.51 -2.12
C VAL A 111 -5.28 -6.60 -1.45
N SER A 112 -5.04 -6.28 -0.19
CA SER A 112 -5.91 -5.40 0.60
C SER A 112 -5.17 -4.84 1.82
N ASN A 113 -5.63 -3.69 2.30
CA ASN A 113 -5.31 -3.14 3.60
C ASN A 113 -6.62 -2.73 4.29
N ARG A 114 -6.77 -3.06 5.55
CA ARG A 114 -7.97 -2.73 6.34
C ARG A 114 -7.57 -2.42 7.77
N MET A 115 -8.05 -1.31 8.29
CA MET A 115 -7.91 -1.00 9.70
C MET A 115 -8.95 -1.81 10.47
N ILE A 116 -8.49 -2.57 11.46
CA ILE A 116 -9.29 -3.47 12.29
C ILE A 116 -9.07 -3.16 13.77
N TYR A 117 -9.98 -3.61 14.62
CA TYR A 117 -9.81 -3.58 16.08
C TYR A 117 -10.64 -4.65 16.76
N TRP A 118 -10.23 -4.98 18.00
CA TRP A 118 -10.90 -5.93 18.85
C TRP A 118 -11.74 -5.24 19.91
N GLU A 119 -12.94 -5.75 20.17
CA GLU A 119 -13.88 -5.19 21.14
C GLU A 119 -14.63 -6.30 21.89
N LYS A 120 -14.83 -6.11 23.22
CA LYS A 120 -15.68 -7.01 24.01
C LYS A 120 -17.15 -6.67 23.79
N ALA A 121 -17.93 -7.65 23.34
CA ALA A 121 -19.37 -7.50 23.19
C ALA A 121 -20.11 -7.68 24.53
N ILE A 122 -21.34 -7.19 24.60
CA ILE A 122 -22.22 -7.32 25.78
C ILE A 122 -22.49 -8.80 26.12
N ASN A 123 -22.54 -9.69 25.10
CA ASN A 123 -22.73 -11.11 25.28
C ASN A 123 -21.48 -11.89 25.71
N GLY A 124 -20.37 -11.20 25.96
CA GLY A 124 -19.10 -11.75 26.39
C GLY A 124 -18.20 -12.26 25.27
N ASN A 125 -18.63 -12.23 24.01
CA ASN A 125 -17.78 -12.57 22.87
C ASN A 125 -16.76 -11.46 22.59
N LEU A 126 -15.68 -11.82 21.90
CA LEU A 126 -14.73 -10.87 21.33
C LEU A 126 -15.10 -10.63 19.87
N LEU A 127 -15.35 -9.37 19.53
CA LEU A 127 -15.67 -8.94 18.17
C LEU A 127 -14.41 -8.47 17.46
N LEU A 128 -14.26 -8.87 16.20
CA LEU A 128 -13.36 -8.24 15.27
C LEU A 128 -14.15 -7.28 14.39
N ARG A 129 -13.79 -6.00 14.41
CA ARG A 129 -14.43 -4.96 13.61
C ARG A 129 -13.49 -4.37 12.58
N ILE A 130 -14.04 -3.85 11.48
CA ILE A 130 -13.32 -2.98 10.54
C ILE A 130 -13.67 -1.54 10.89
N ASP A 131 -12.64 -0.69 10.96
CA ASP A 131 -12.79 0.75 10.94
C ASP A 131 -12.47 1.24 9.52
N PRO A 132 -13.45 1.65 8.72
CA PRO A 132 -13.23 2.05 7.34
C PRO A 132 -12.56 3.43 7.21
N ASN A 133 -12.44 4.19 8.30
CA ASN A 133 -11.86 5.55 8.36
C ASN A 133 -12.44 6.50 7.28
N VAL A 134 -13.73 6.38 6.99
CA VAL A 134 -14.38 7.22 5.94
C VAL A 134 -14.94 8.51 6.50
N ILE A 135 -15.23 8.54 7.81
CA ILE A 135 -15.79 9.68 8.54
C ILE A 135 -14.89 9.96 9.73
N HIS A 136 -14.62 11.23 9.95
CA HIS A 136 -13.88 11.73 11.09
C HIS A 136 -14.62 12.88 11.77
N SER A 137 -14.56 12.93 13.09
CA SER A 137 -14.97 14.06 13.93
C SER A 137 -13.98 14.19 15.08
N GLU A 138 -13.69 15.39 15.55
CA GLU A 138 -12.82 15.56 16.71
C GLU A 138 -13.55 15.16 17.99
N GLU A 139 -12.85 14.43 18.85
CA GLU A 139 -13.39 14.04 20.15
C GLU A 139 -13.56 15.29 21.03
N GLY A 140 -14.80 15.56 21.43
CA GLY A 140 -15.18 16.73 22.21
C GLY A 140 -16.04 17.74 21.47
N ASP A 141 -16.11 17.64 20.15
CA ASP A 141 -17.10 18.37 19.35
C ASP A 141 -18.52 17.83 19.61
N GLU A 142 -19.54 18.69 19.58
CA GLU A 142 -20.94 18.26 19.77
C GLU A 142 -21.38 17.35 18.59
N ILE A 143 -20.92 17.62 17.39
CA ILE A 143 -21.19 16.81 16.18
C ILE A 143 -20.65 15.38 16.29
N ASP A 144 -19.60 15.14 17.09
CA ASP A 144 -19.05 13.79 17.32
C ASP A 144 -20.09 12.86 17.96
N LEU A 145 -20.96 13.38 18.83
CA LEU A 145 -22.08 12.60 19.38
C LEU A 145 -23.04 12.15 18.29
N ALA A 146 -23.33 13.01 17.31
CA ALA A 146 -24.20 12.69 16.19
C ALA A 146 -23.54 11.66 15.25
N VAL A 147 -22.24 11.81 14.97
CA VAL A 147 -21.46 10.84 14.16
C VAL A 147 -21.46 9.47 14.82
N LYS A 148 -21.16 9.38 16.12
CA LYS A 148 -21.18 8.13 16.90
C LYS A 148 -22.59 7.50 16.97
N ALA A 149 -23.65 8.31 17.03
CA ALA A 149 -25.02 7.83 17.07
C ALA A 149 -25.54 7.32 15.71
N SER A 150 -24.95 7.78 14.60
CA SER A 150 -25.41 7.47 13.24
C SER A 150 -24.50 6.47 12.50
N SER A 151 -23.36 6.13 13.06
CA SER A 151 -22.35 5.28 12.41
C SER A 151 -22.01 4.05 13.25
N GLU A 152 -21.97 2.89 12.61
CA GLU A 152 -21.61 1.63 13.25
C GLU A 152 -20.56 0.89 12.42
N ASN A 153 -19.42 0.57 13.03
CA ASN A 153 -18.35 -0.14 12.35
C ASN A 153 -18.71 -1.63 12.12
N PRO A 154 -18.49 -2.15 10.90
CA PRO A 154 -18.87 -3.53 10.57
C PRO A 154 -18.19 -4.57 11.46
N ILE A 155 -18.96 -5.57 11.91
CA ILE A 155 -18.45 -6.75 12.61
C ILE A 155 -18.06 -7.80 11.58
N VAL A 156 -16.77 -8.18 11.55
CA VAL A 156 -16.24 -9.23 10.67
C VAL A 156 -16.43 -10.61 11.29
N ALA A 157 -16.17 -10.72 12.60
CA ALA A 157 -16.26 -11.97 13.33
C ALA A 157 -16.70 -11.71 14.78
N SER A 158 -17.40 -12.70 15.35
CA SER A 158 -17.74 -12.78 16.78
C SER A 158 -17.19 -14.10 17.31
N LEU A 159 -16.17 -14.04 18.13
CA LEU A 159 -15.41 -15.19 18.62
C LEU A 159 -15.68 -15.41 20.10
N LYS A 160 -15.94 -16.67 20.46
CA LYS A 160 -16.14 -17.04 21.85
C LYS A 160 -14.80 -17.10 22.58
N PRO A 161 -14.66 -16.42 23.73
CA PRO A 161 -13.44 -16.54 24.53
C PRO A 161 -13.24 -17.94 25.08
N GLU A 162 -11.99 -18.36 25.16
CA GLU A 162 -11.55 -19.61 25.77
C GLU A 162 -10.65 -19.36 26.99
N LYS A 163 -10.42 -20.35 27.82
CA LYS A 163 -9.51 -20.26 28.97
C LYS A 163 -8.06 -20.08 28.47
N THR A 164 -7.33 -19.18 29.10
CA THR A 164 -5.90 -18.96 28.87
C THR A 164 -5.14 -18.86 30.18
N ALA A 165 -3.87 -19.29 30.16
CA ALA A 165 -2.94 -19.06 31.24
C ALA A 165 -2.24 -17.68 31.12
N SER A 166 -2.41 -16.96 30.00
CA SER A 166 -1.81 -15.63 29.78
C SER A 166 -2.57 -14.56 30.56
N PRO A 167 -1.96 -13.94 31.59
CA PRO A 167 -2.65 -12.94 32.43
C PRO A 167 -3.03 -11.70 31.61
N GLY A 168 -4.22 -11.13 31.86
CA GLY A 168 -4.68 -9.91 31.17
C GLY A 168 -4.89 -10.07 29.67
N CYS A 169 -5.13 -11.29 29.22
CA CYS A 169 -5.41 -11.61 27.82
C CYS A 169 -6.76 -12.30 27.65
N THR A 170 -7.37 -12.11 26.51
CA THR A 170 -8.56 -12.85 26.08
C THR A 170 -8.15 -13.81 24.96
N ARG A 171 -8.26 -15.13 25.20
CA ARG A 171 -7.99 -16.17 24.20
C ARG A 171 -9.18 -16.35 23.28
N VAL A 172 -8.92 -16.43 21.98
CA VAL A 172 -9.91 -16.80 20.96
C VAL A 172 -9.31 -17.74 19.92
N LYS A 173 -10.12 -18.67 19.44
CA LYS A 173 -9.77 -19.54 18.32
C LYS A 173 -9.91 -18.77 17.01
N VAL A 174 -8.84 -18.71 16.21
CA VAL A 174 -8.78 -17.92 14.99
C VAL A 174 -8.69 -18.74 13.70
N THR A 175 -8.67 -20.08 13.80
CA THR A 175 -8.52 -21.00 12.66
C THR A 175 -9.50 -20.65 11.54
N SER A 176 -10.81 -20.67 11.81
CA SER A 176 -11.85 -20.41 10.82
C SER A 176 -11.83 -18.96 10.30
N LEU A 177 -11.32 -18.03 11.10
CA LEU A 177 -11.20 -16.63 10.71
C LEU A 177 -10.23 -16.46 9.52
N PHE A 178 -9.09 -17.16 9.56
CA PHE A 178 -8.06 -17.07 8.52
C PHE A 178 -8.21 -18.13 7.42
N GLU A 179 -8.71 -19.30 7.71
CA GLU A 179 -8.98 -20.33 6.69
C GLU A 179 -10.18 -19.98 5.81
N GLY A 180 -11.17 -19.26 6.36
CA GLY A 180 -12.35 -18.80 5.65
C GLY A 180 -12.08 -17.69 4.62
N ASP A 181 -13.13 -17.36 3.86
CA ASP A 181 -13.11 -16.30 2.85
C ASP A 181 -13.52 -14.92 3.42
N ASN A 182 -12.88 -14.53 4.51
CA ASN A 182 -13.16 -13.28 5.19
C ASN A 182 -12.40 -12.12 4.51
N GLN A 183 -13.11 -11.04 4.19
CA GLN A 183 -12.59 -9.90 3.39
C GLN A 183 -11.29 -9.27 3.91
N PRO A 184 -11.06 -9.02 5.21
CA PRO A 184 -9.80 -8.47 5.67
C PRO A 184 -8.58 -9.35 5.36
N PHE A 185 -8.79 -10.67 5.23
CA PHE A 185 -7.76 -11.70 5.15
C PHE A 185 -7.84 -12.56 3.88
N SER A 186 -8.54 -12.06 2.87
CA SER A 186 -8.78 -12.76 1.60
C SER A 186 -8.93 -11.76 0.45
N LEU A 187 -9.11 -12.29 -0.76
CA LEU A 187 -9.32 -11.48 -1.95
C LEU A 187 -10.64 -10.70 -1.88
N SER A 188 -10.65 -9.48 -2.38
CA SER A 188 -11.88 -8.73 -2.56
C SER A 188 -12.82 -9.38 -3.59
N ALA A 189 -14.11 -9.09 -3.52
CA ALA A 189 -15.06 -9.56 -4.52
C ALA A 189 -14.71 -9.06 -5.94
N ALA A 190 -14.09 -7.88 -6.07
CA ALA A 190 -13.61 -7.35 -7.35
C ALA A 190 -12.41 -8.16 -7.87
N SER A 191 -11.42 -8.43 -7.02
CA SER A 191 -10.26 -9.27 -7.38
C SER A 191 -10.70 -10.68 -7.80
N LYS A 192 -11.61 -11.31 -7.05
CA LYS A 192 -12.15 -12.63 -7.43
C LYS A 192 -12.80 -12.61 -8.81
N ARG A 193 -13.56 -11.57 -9.12
CA ARG A 193 -14.16 -11.42 -10.47
C ARG A 193 -13.11 -11.25 -11.57
N SER A 194 -12.07 -10.43 -11.32
CA SER A 194 -11.02 -10.18 -12.32
C SER A 194 -10.23 -11.45 -12.65
N TYR A 195 -10.09 -12.37 -11.68
CA TYR A 195 -9.42 -13.67 -11.87
C TYR A 195 -10.39 -14.83 -12.19
N ASN A 196 -11.65 -14.57 -12.40
CA ASN A 196 -12.68 -15.59 -12.64
C ASN A 196 -12.75 -16.65 -11.53
N LEU A 197 -12.52 -16.26 -10.26
CA LEU A 197 -12.58 -17.15 -9.13
C LEU A 197 -14.02 -17.31 -8.65
N GLY A 198 -14.38 -18.55 -8.31
CA GLY A 198 -15.65 -18.90 -7.68
C GLY A 198 -15.51 -19.03 -6.15
N GLY A 199 -16.17 -20.03 -5.57
CA GLY A 199 -16.17 -20.28 -4.13
C GLY A 199 -14.83 -20.81 -3.60
N LEU A 200 -14.53 -20.47 -2.34
CA LEU A 200 -13.40 -21.05 -1.60
C LEU A 200 -13.61 -22.54 -1.35
N LYS A 201 -12.59 -23.35 -1.58
CA LYS A 201 -12.55 -24.77 -1.23
C LYS A 201 -11.95 -24.93 0.18
N GLY A 202 -12.80 -25.11 1.20
CA GLY A 202 -12.36 -25.22 2.59
C GLY A 202 -11.48 -26.43 2.87
N ASP A 203 -11.68 -27.54 2.13
CA ASP A 203 -10.87 -28.76 2.21
C ASP A 203 -9.44 -28.60 1.66
N ALA A 204 -9.20 -27.55 0.87
CA ALA A 204 -7.93 -27.21 0.25
C ALA A 204 -7.43 -25.80 0.66
N SER A 205 -7.92 -25.29 1.81
CA SER A 205 -7.54 -23.99 2.35
C SER A 205 -7.18 -24.13 3.82
N PHE A 206 -6.00 -23.64 4.21
CA PHE A 206 -5.47 -23.84 5.57
C PHE A 206 -4.42 -22.77 5.93
N ILE A 207 -4.18 -22.61 7.22
CA ILE A 207 -3.09 -21.78 7.76
C ILE A 207 -1.77 -22.55 7.63
N GLN A 208 -0.78 -21.97 6.95
CA GLN A 208 0.56 -22.54 6.86
C GLN A 208 1.39 -22.22 8.11
N SER A 209 1.32 -20.98 8.59
CA SER A 209 2.04 -20.53 9.77
C SER A 209 1.45 -19.25 10.34
N ILE A 210 1.63 -19.07 11.64
CA ILE A 210 1.44 -17.77 12.31
C ILE A 210 2.73 -17.45 13.07
N ARG A 211 3.28 -16.24 12.83
CA ARG A 211 4.43 -15.71 13.54
C ARG A 211 4.05 -14.37 14.16
N THR A 212 4.62 -14.06 15.30
CA THR A 212 4.30 -12.83 16.02
C THR A 212 5.57 -12.11 16.43
N TYR A 213 5.54 -10.79 16.30
CA TYR A 213 6.63 -9.86 16.55
C TYR A 213 6.13 -8.76 17.50
N PRO A 214 6.99 -7.88 18.02
CA PRO A 214 6.58 -6.88 19.00
C PRO A 214 5.44 -5.96 18.56
N ILE A 215 5.35 -5.62 17.26
CA ILE A 215 4.34 -4.69 16.73
C ILE A 215 3.46 -5.28 15.64
N ASN A 216 3.70 -6.53 15.23
CA ASN A 216 2.87 -7.19 14.21
C ASN A 216 2.75 -8.70 14.42
N THR A 217 1.70 -9.25 13.83
CA THR A 217 1.48 -10.70 13.73
C THR A 217 1.22 -11.06 12.28
N GLU A 218 1.97 -12.05 11.78
CA GLU A 218 1.98 -12.52 10.41
C GLU A 218 1.22 -13.83 10.29
N VAL A 219 0.23 -13.88 9.42
CA VAL A 219 -0.56 -15.10 9.15
C VAL A 219 -0.42 -15.47 7.68
N THR A 220 0.25 -16.60 7.41
CA THR A 220 0.38 -17.14 6.05
C THR A 220 -0.65 -18.23 5.83
N THR A 221 -1.45 -18.10 4.77
CA THR A 221 -2.54 -19.02 4.44
C THR A 221 -2.43 -19.52 3.00
N THR A 222 -2.77 -20.79 2.79
CA THR A 222 -3.12 -21.31 1.47
C THR A 222 -4.62 -21.14 1.28
N LYS A 223 -5.04 -20.56 0.14
CA LYS A 223 -6.44 -20.43 -0.24
C LYS A 223 -6.64 -20.97 -1.66
N THR A 224 -7.56 -21.92 -1.78
CA THR A 224 -7.90 -22.53 -3.07
C THR A 224 -9.33 -22.16 -3.44
N PHE A 225 -9.50 -21.59 -4.62
CA PHE A 225 -10.81 -21.20 -5.17
C PHE A 225 -11.15 -22.05 -6.38
N THR A 226 -12.43 -22.30 -6.61
CA THR A 226 -12.88 -22.82 -7.90
C THR A 226 -12.59 -21.81 -9.00
N TYR A 227 -12.25 -22.28 -10.20
CA TYR A 227 -11.93 -21.43 -11.33
C TYR A 227 -12.98 -21.58 -12.43
N ASN A 228 -13.57 -20.49 -12.83
CA ASN A 228 -14.53 -20.41 -13.93
C ASN A 228 -13.80 -19.91 -15.17
N ALA A 229 -13.24 -20.84 -15.96
CA ALA A 229 -12.53 -20.47 -17.18
C ALA A 229 -13.43 -19.59 -18.07
N PRO A 230 -12.95 -18.44 -18.56
CA PRO A 230 -13.74 -17.60 -19.44
C PRO A 230 -14.05 -18.39 -20.73
N THR A 231 -15.32 -18.40 -21.10
CA THR A 231 -15.75 -18.98 -22.37
C THR A 231 -15.16 -18.14 -23.49
N PRO A 232 -14.51 -18.73 -24.51
CA PRO A 232 -14.02 -17.97 -25.66
C PRO A 232 -15.20 -17.25 -26.31
N SER A 233 -15.30 -15.93 -26.12
CA SER A 233 -16.24 -15.09 -26.84
C SER A 233 -15.81 -15.03 -28.30
N ALA A 234 -16.77 -14.82 -29.21
CA ALA A 234 -16.53 -14.70 -30.65
C ALA A 234 -15.36 -13.76 -30.99
N PRO A 235 -14.67 -13.92 -32.12
CA PRO A 235 -13.46 -13.21 -32.47
C PRO A 235 -13.69 -11.69 -32.54
N GLY A 236 -13.17 -10.96 -31.54
CA GLY A 236 -13.15 -9.51 -31.44
C GLY A 236 -12.05 -9.08 -30.47
N PRO A 237 -11.49 -7.86 -30.60
CA PRO A 237 -10.40 -7.39 -29.73
C PRO A 237 -10.79 -7.13 -28.27
N ALA A 238 -12.06 -7.37 -27.88
CA ALA A 238 -12.56 -7.15 -26.55
C ALA A 238 -12.56 -8.45 -25.73
N ALA A 239 -12.02 -8.35 -24.53
CA ALA A 239 -11.99 -9.34 -23.46
C ALA A 239 -10.90 -10.44 -23.58
N ARG A 240 -9.64 -10.05 -23.59
CA ARG A 240 -8.61 -10.83 -22.90
C ARG A 240 -8.82 -10.66 -21.39
N GLY A 241 -9.87 -11.30 -20.84
CA GLY A 241 -9.91 -11.55 -19.40
C GLY A 241 -8.65 -12.34 -19.04
N ASN A 242 -8.05 -12.08 -17.88
CA ASN A 242 -6.88 -12.79 -17.40
C ASN A 242 -7.18 -14.29 -17.40
N THR A 243 -6.76 -15.02 -18.44
CA THR A 243 -6.85 -16.46 -18.48
C THR A 243 -5.68 -17.02 -17.67
N LEU A 244 -5.99 -17.85 -16.69
CA LEU A 244 -4.98 -18.58 -15.93
C LEU A 244 -4.84 -19.99 -16.51
N PRO A 245 -3.80 -20.29 -17.32
CA PRO A 245 -3.69 -21.58 -18.01
C PRO A 245 -3.71 -22.77 -17.05
N ALA A 246 -3.00 -22.68 -15.94
CA ALA A 246 -2.99 -23.73 -14.92
C ALA A 246 -4.36 -23.86 -14.23
N GLY A 247 -5.07 -22.75 -13.98
CA GLY A 247 -6.44 -22.75 -13.48
C GLY A 247 -7.43 -23.43 -14.44
N THR A 248 -7.27 -23.16 -15.75
CA THR A 248 -8.08 -23.82 -16.79
C THR A 248 -7.89 -25.34 -16.81
N GLN A 249 -6.65 -25.81 -16.61
CA GLN A 249 -6.35 -27.25 -16.58
C GLN A 249 -6.85 -27.94 -15.31
N ALA A 250 -6.77 -27.25 -14.17
CA ALA A 250 -7.09 -27.84 -12.87
C ALA A 250 -8.53 -27.60 -12.40
N GLY A 251 -9.24 -26.61 -12.98
CA GLY A 251 -10.56 -26.17 -12.48
C GLY A 251 -10.50 -25.43 -11.14
N VAL A 252 -9.28 -25.15 -10.64
CA VAL A 252 -9.03 -24.45 -9.38
C VAL A 252 -7.81 -23.53 -9.51
N VAL A 253 -7.78 -22.53 -8.64
CA VAL A 253 -6.62 -21.63 -8.47
C VAL A 253 -6.23 -21.66 -6.99
N THR A 254 -4.95 -21.92 -6.73
CA THR A 254 -4.39 -21.91 -5.36
C THR A 254 -3.47 -20.72 -5.20
N LEU A 255 -3.67 -19.97 -4.13
CA LEU A 255 -2.91 -18.80 -3.74
C LEU A 255 -2.31 -19.00 -2.36
N VAL A 256 -1.13 -18.46 -2.14
CA VAL A 256 -0.59 -18.28 -0.79
C VAL A 256 -0.64 -16.79 -0.48
N LEU A 257 -1.36 -16.44 0.57
CA LEU A 257 -1.49 -15.07 1.07
C LEU A 257 -0.78 -14.94 2.40
N ASN A 258 -0.18 -13.78 2.63
CA ASN A 258 0.28 -13.37 3.95
C ASN A 258 -0.53 -12.17 4.40
N THR A 259 -1.02 -12.19 5.63
CA THR A 259 -1.64 -11.04 6.29
C THR A 259 -0.76 -10.59 7.44
N SER A 260 -0.23 -9.37 7.32
CA SER A 260 0.46 -8.66 8.39
C SER A 260 -0.54 -7.82 9.17
N MET A 261 -0.69 -8.07 10.46
CA MET A 261 -1.52 -7.27 11.37
C MET A 261 -0.60 -6.35 12.18
N ILE A 262 -0.49 -5.09 11.79
CA ILE A 262 0.47 -4.10 12.32
C ILE A 262 -0.25 -3.20 13.31
N LEU A 263 0.26 -3.11 14.54
CA LEU A 263 -0.26 -2.18 15.55
C LEU A 263 0.00 -0.74 15.12
N LEU A 264 -1.06 0.04 14.97
CA LEU A 264 -0.95 1.46 14.66
C LEU A 264 -0.51 2.28 15.87
N PRO A 265 0.21 3.39 15.68
CA PRO A 265 0.56 4.31 16.74
C PRO A 265 -0.67 4.71 17.57
N GLU A 266 -0.50 4.80 18.88
CA GLU A 266 -1.61 5.25 19.75
C GLU A 266 -2.03 6.67 19.41
N LYS A 267 -1.03 7.54 19.25
CA LYS A 267 -1.23 8.91 18.77
C LYS A 267 -0.80 8.99 17.31
N PRO A 268 -1.75 9.16 16.37
CA PRO A 268 -1.42 9.37 14.98
C PRO A 268 -0.48 10.57 14.78
N MET A 269 0.36 10.50 13.75
CA MET A 269 1.16 11.64 13.30
C MET A 269 0.23 12.79 12.88
N GLN A 270 0.62 14.04 13.13
CA GLN A 270 -0.12 15.18 12.58
C GLN A 270 -0.12 15.09 11.04
N PRO A 271 -1.29 14.98 10.39
CA PRO A 271 -1.35 14.86 8.93
C PRO A 271 -0.91 16.18 8.28
N ARG A 272 -0.22 16.07 7.14
CA ARG A 272 0.02 17.20 6.24
C ARG A 272 -0.98 17.12 5.10
N TRP A 273 -1.78 18.17 4.91
CA TRP A 273 -2.82 18.15 3.90
C TRP A 273 -2.23 18.05 2.51
N PHE A 274 -2.94 17.34 1.65
CA PHE A 274 -2.57 17.12 0.26
C PHE A 274 -2.76 18.39 -0.56
N ASP A 275 -1.76 18.69 -1.39
CA ASP A 275 -1.86 19.74 -2.41
C ASP A 275 -1.62 19.11 -3.80
N PRO A 276 -2.53 19.29 -4.78
CA PRO A 276 -2.40 18.69 -6.10
C PRO A 276 -1.22 19.23 -6.92
N ARG A 277 -0.59 20.30 -6.48
CA ARG A 277 0.59 20.90 -7.11
C ARG A 277 1.91 20.24 -6.69
N VAL A 278 1.86 19.32 -5.71
CA VAL A 278 3.00 18.52 -5.26
C VAL A 278 2.64 17.04 -5.29
N GLY A 279 3.42 16.23 -5.95
CA GLY A 279 3.09 14.86 -6.33
C GLY A 279 3.26 13.83 -5.22
N TYR A 280 2.36 13.79 -4.26
CA TYR A 280 2.32 12.77 -3.21
C TYR A 280 1.16 11.80 -3.39
N PHE A 281 1.34 10.54 -2.95
CA PHE A 281 0.21 9.69 -2.62
C PHE A 281 -0.55 10.28 -1.45
N ALA A 282 -1.85 10.09 -1.43
CA ALA A 282 -2.71 10.69 -0.41
C ALA A 282 -3.84 9.75 -0.03
N ASP A 283 -4.17 9.74 1.26
CA ASP A 283 -5.38 9.17 1.83
C ASP A 283 -6.31 10.29 2.32
N GLY A 284 -7.44 9.96 2.91
CA GLY A 284 -8.34 10.96 3.45
C GLY A 284 -9.70 10.43 3.91
N TYR A 285 -10.43 11.30 4.57
CA TYR A 285 -11.75 11.04 5.15
C TYR A 285 -12.68 12.22 4.91
N THR A 286 -13.96 12.03 5.19
CA THR A 286 -14.94 13.11 5.28
C THR A 286 -14.97 13.62 6.71
N GLU A 287 -14.69 14.90 6.91
CA GLU A 287 -14.66 15.56 8.21
C GLU A 287 -16.00 16.18 8.55
N PHE A 288 -16.41 15.98 9.80
CA PHE A 288 -17.53 16.66 10.45
C PHE A 288 -16.98 17.49 11.62
N SER A 289 -17.31 18.76 11.68
CA SER A 289 -16.88 19.67 12.71
C SER A 289 -18.00 20.64 13.07
N ASP A 290 -18.06 21.10 14.31
CA ASP A 290 -19.08 22.06 14.80
C ASP A 290 -19.03 23.40 14.06
N GLU A 291 -17.87 23.78 13.51
CA GLU A 291 -17.68 25.04 12.79
C GLU A 291 -18.11 24.99 11.31
N GLN A 292 -18.38 23.78 10.78
CA GLN A 292 -18.68 23.60 9.36
C GLN A 292 -20.16 23.89 9.04
N GLN A 293 -20.40 24.49 7.87
CA GLN A 293 -21.75 24.60 7.27
C GLN A 293 -21.96 23.56 6.14
N ALA A 294 -20.91 22.86 5.75
CA ALA A 294 -20.91 21.73 4.82
C ALA A 294 -19.76 20.80 5.16
N VAL A 295 -19.95 19.50 4.97
CA VAL A 295 -18.89 18.50 5.19
C VAL A 295 -17.72 18.73 4.24
N GLU A 296 -16.50 18.54 4.72
CA GLU A 296 -15.29 18.70 3.94
C GLU A 296 -14.61 17.34 3.73
N ARG A 297 -14.06 17.13 2.53
CA ARG A 297 -13.20 15.98 2.28
C ARG A 297 -11.76 16.38 2.51
N ILE A 298 -11.22 15.97 3.63
CA ILE A 298 -9.82 16.17 3.98
C ILE A 298 -8.99 15.08 3.28
N ARG A 299 -7.92 15.51 2.61
CA ARG A 299 -6.90 14.62 2.07
C ARG A 299 -5.56 15.02 2.63
N PHE A 300 -4.72 14.02 2.93
CA PHE A 300 -3.38 14.21 3.47
C PHE A 300 -2.39 13.28 2.80
N ILE A 301 -1.13 13.73 2.73
CA ILE A 301 -0.06 13.00 2.05
C ILE A 301 0.41 11.82 2.89
N THR A 302 0.91 10.77 2.22
CA THR A 302 1.64 9.69 2.88
C THR A 302 3.11 10.07 3.03
N ARG A 303 3.67 9.94 4.24
CA ARG A 303 5.06 10.27 4.53
C ARG A 303 5.56 9.59 5.79
N TRP A 304 6.87 9.43 5.94
CA TRP A 304 7.48 8.95 7.18
C TRP A 304 7.40 10.00 8.28
N ARG A 305 7.28 9.55 9.53
CA ARG A 305 7.41 10.43 10.70
C ARG A 305 8.87 10.71 10.97
N LEU A 306 9.30 11.95 10.83
CA LEU A 306 10.60 12.43 11.25
C LEU A 306 10.42 13.50 12.31
N GLU A 307 11.03 13.28 13.46
CA GLU A 307 10.96 14.18 14.63
C GLU A 307 12.37 14.44 15.16
N ALA A 308 12.69 15.70 15.49
CA ALA A 308 13.94 16.07 16.11
C ALA A 308 13.96 15.67 17.59
N ARG A 309 15.14 15.37 18.11
CA ARG A 309 15.29 15.22 19.56
C ARG A 309 14.96 16.54 20.26
N PRO A 310 14.40 16.51 21.48
CA PRO A 310 14.04 17.74 22.21
C PRO A 310 15.17 18.77 22.29
N GLU A 311 16.41 18.32 22.47
CA GLU A 311 17.62 19.15 22.52
C GLU A 311 18.03 19.77 21.19
N ASP A 312 17.53 19.24 20.08
CA ASP A 312 17.87 19.68 18.73
C ASP A 312 16.79 20.55 18.06
N VAL A 313 15.60 20.65 18.65
CA VAL A 313 14.48 21.44 18.12
C VAL A 313 14.85 22.89 17.85
N GLU A 314 15.53 23.54 18.81
CA GLU A 314 15.95 24.93 18.66
C GLU A 314 17.07 25.12 17.62
N LYS A 315 17.93 24.12 17.42
CA LYS A 315 18.91 24.12 16.33
C LYS A 315 18.21 24.06 14.98
N GLN A 316 17.23 23.16 14.87
CA GLN A 316 16.45 22.99 13.64
C GLN A 316 15.67 24.26 13.27
N LYS A 317 15.07 24.94 14.26
CA LYS A 317 14.41 26.24 14.03
C LYS A 317 15.34 27.33 13.51
N ARG A 318 16.62 27.29 13.88
CA ARG A 318 17.64 28.19 13.35
C ARG A 318 18.14 27.80 11.96
N GLY A 319 17.64 26.68 11.38
CA GLY A 319 18.04 26.18 10.06
C GLY A 319 19.28 25.28 10.07
N GLU A 320 19.73 24.84 11.25
CA GLU A 320 20.79 23.83 11.36
C GLU A 320 20.25 22.44 11.01
N LEU A 321 21.06 21.61 10.35
CA LEU A 321 20.69 20.22 10.07
C LEU A 321 20.76 19.37 11.34
N VAL A 322 19.69 18.65 11.64
CA VAL A 322 19.59 17.76 12.79
C VAL A 322 19.25 16.33 12.39
N GLU A 323 19.62 15.37 13.21
CA GLU A 323 19.27 13.96 12.98
C GLU A 323 17.88 13.67 13.54
N PRO A 324 17.04 12.90 12.84
CA PRO A 324 15.77 12.46 13.38
C PRO A 324 15.97 11.44 14.52
N ILE A 325 15.03 11.37 15.45
CA ILE A 325 14.98 10.35 16.51
C ILE A 325 15.02 8.95 15.88
N LYS A 326 14.20 8.74 14.84
CA LYS A 326 14.12 7.47 14.08
C LYS A 326 14.37 7.78 12.60
N PRO A 327 15.57 7.48 12.09
CA PRO A 327 15.85 7.60 10.66
C PRO A 327 15.11 6.52 9.85
N ILE A 328 14.92 6.78 8.56
CA ILE A 328 14.40 5.81 7.59
C ILE A 328 15.54 4.86 7.24
N VAL A 329 15.41 3.58 7.57
CA VAL A 329 16.44 2.57 7.31
C VAL A 329 15.88 1.45 6.45
N TYR A 330 16.56 1.17 5.33
CA TYR A 330 16.28 0.01 4.49
C TYR A 330 17.35 -1.04 4.67
N TYR A 331 16.93 -2.28 4.77
CA TYR A 331 17.85 -3.43 4.79
C TYR A 331 17.83 -4.14 3.45
N ILE A 332 19.01 -4.59 2.99
CA ILE A 332 19.13 -5.35 1.75
C ILE A 332 18.92 -6.83 2.06
N ASP A 333 17.95 -7.47 1.41
CA ASP A 333 17.68 -8.90 1.53
C ASP A 333 18.96 -9.73 1.28
N PRO A 334 19.34 -10.66 2.16
CA PRO A 334 20.48 -11.55 1.96
C PRO A 334 20.45 -12.36 0.66
N ALA A 335 19.24 -12.60 0.10
CA ALA A 335 19.07 -13.24 -1.20
C ALA A 335 19.58 -12.40 -2.38
N THR A 336 19.86 -11.10 -2.16
CA THR A 336 20.41 -10.21 -3.18
C THR A 336 21.84 -10.64 -3.52
N PRO A 337 22.17 -10.87 -4.82
CA PRO A 337 23.53 -11.14 -5.25
C PRO A 337 24.51 -10.04 -4.76
N LYS A 338 25.64 -10.45 -4.20
CA LYS A 338 26.58 -9.53 -3.51
C LYS A 338 27.05 -8.36 -4.37
N GLN A 339 27.25 -8.58 -5.68
CA GLN A 339 27.67 -7.53 -6.61
C GLN A 339 26.64 -6.40 -6.76
N TRP A 340 25.35 -6.64 -6.50
CA TRP A 340 24.30 -5.63 -6.66
C TRP A 340 23.97 -4.86 -5.38
N ARG A 341 24.31 -5.40 -4.21
CA ARG A 341 24.02 -4.76 -2.90
C ARG A 341 24.56 -3.32 -2.79
N PRO A 342 25.81 -3.02 -3.17
CA PRO A 342 26.32 -1.65 -3.06
C PRO A 342 25.53 -0.63 -3.89
N TYR A 343 25.03 -1.04 -5.05
CA TYR A 343 24.26 -0.15 -5.93
C TYR A 343 22.85 0.10 -5.41
N LEU A 344 22.19 -0.90 -4.84
CA LEU A 344 20.91 -0.73 -4.16
C LEU A 344 21.05 0.21 -2.96
N ILE A 345 22.08 0.03 -2.14
CA ILE A 345 22.40 0.91 -1.00
C ILE A 345 22.65 2.33 -1.47
N ALA A 346 23.44 2.50 -2.54
CA ALA A 346 23.72 3.82 -3.09
C ALA A 346 22.43 4.54 -3.57
N GLY A 347 21.50 3.80 -4.20
CA GLY A 347 20.24 4.36 -4.66
C GLY A 347 19.35 4.89 -3.53
N VAL A 348 19.33 4.21 -2.38
CA VAL A 348 18.66 4.71 -1.17
C VAL A 348 19.36 5.98 -0.65
N ASN A 349 20.70 5.91 -0.53
CA ASN A 349 21.49 6.99 0.07
C ASN A 349 21.50 8.27 -0.79
N ASP A 350 21.20 8.18 -2.09
CA ASP A 350 21.08 9.35 -2.98
C ASP A 350 20.03 10.36 -2.50
N TRP A 351 19.01 9.91 -1.76
CA TRP A 351 17.96 10.78 -1.21
C TRP A 351 18.44 11.67 -0.06
N GLN A 352 19.59 11.39 0.55
CA GLN A 352 20.09 12.15 1.70
C GLN A 352 20.14 13.66 1.41
N LYS A 353 20.58 14.06 0.19
CA LYS A 353 20.64 15.48 -0.20
C LYS A 353 19.27 16.17 -0.25
N ALA A 354 18.21 15.41 -0.57
CA ALA A 354 16.86 15.95 -0.56
C ALA A 354 16.37 16.18 0.87
N PHE A 355 16.71 15.27 1.79
CA PHE A 355 16.41 15.43 3.22
C PHE A 355 17.21 16.56 3.88
N GLU A 356 18.46 16.79 3.45
CA GLU A 356 19.25 17.95 3.90
C GLU A 356 18.57 19.27 3.54
N GLN A 357 17.99 19.40 2.34
CA GLN A 357 17.19 20.57 1.97
C GLN A 357 15.95 20.74 2.87
N ALA A 358 15.38 19.64 3.36
CA ALA A 358 14.26 19.66 4.31
C ALA A 358 14.68 19.91 5.77
N GLY A 359 15.98 20.09 6.05
CA GLY A 359 16.52 20.36 7.40
C GLY A 359 16.97 19.12 8.20
N TRP A 360 17.13 17.98 7.51
CA TRP A 360 17.49 16.72 8.17
C TRP A 360 18.88 16.22 7.75
N LYS A 361 19.66 15.77 8.73
CA LYS A 361 20.94 15.07 8.52
C LYS A 361 20.77 13.58 8.83
N ASN A 362 21.37 12.72 8.03
CA ASN A 362 21.34 11.26 8.23
C ASN A 362 19.91 10.69 8.35
N ALA A 363 18.94 11.29 7.62
CA ALA A 363 17.53 10.94 7.74
C ALA A 363 17.16 9.64 7.05
N ILE A 364 17.92 9.24 6.02
CA ILE A 364 17.68 8.01 5.26
C ILE A 364 18.99 7.29 4.97
N ARG A 365 18.98 5.98 5.03
CA ARG A 365 20.12 5.13 4.65
C ARG A 365 19.68 3.70 4.37
N ALA A 366 20.53 2.94 3.70
CA ALA A 366 20.40 1.49 3.59
C ALA A 366 21.61 0.78 4.18
N GLU A 367 21.37 -0.41 4.69
CA GLU A 367 22.35 -1.29 5.33
C GLU A 367 22.17 -2.72 4.81
N GLU A 368 23.23 -3.52 4.82
CA GLU A 368 23.08 -4.96 4.61
C GLU A 368 22.34 -5.59 5.79
N TRP A 369 21.54 -6.62 5.52
CA TRP A 369 20.87 -7.38 6.58
C TRP A 369 21.93 -8.04 7.49
N PRO A 370 21.85 -7.82 8.83
CA PRO A 370 22.78 -8.45 9.75
C PRO A 370 22.47 -9.95 9.89
N GLU A 371 23.29 -10.78 9.25
CA GLU A 371 23.06 -12.24 9.16
C GLU A 371 23.12 -12.94 10.53
N ASP A 372 23.88 -12.38 11.49
CA ASP A 372 24.11 -12.98 12.81
C ASP A 372 23.14 -12.48 13.91
N ASN A 373 22.09 -11.73 13.56
CA ASN A 373 21.14 -11.21 14.54
C ASN A 373 19.84 -12.04 14.56
N PRO A 374 19.68 -13.00 15.50
CA PRO A 374 18.52 -13.87 15.58
C PRO A 374 17.23 -13.11 16.00
N ASP A 375 17.36 -11.90 16.54
CA ASP A 375 16.22 -11.08 16.99
C ASP A 375 15.59 -10.26 15.84
N MET A 376 16.20 -10.29 14.65
CA MET A 376 15.69 -9.64 13.46
C MET A 376 15.02 -10.61 12.50
N SER A 377 13.89 -10.23 11.98
CA SER A 377 13.17 -10.94 10.92
C SER A 377 12.72 -9.96 9.85
N MET A 378 12.83 -10.35 8.58
CA MET A 378 12.29 -9.56 7.46
C MET A 378 10.76 -9.51 7.42
N GLU A 379 10.09 -10.25 8.31
CA GLU A 379 8.64 -10.21 8.50
C GLU A 379 8.23 -9.31 9.68
N ASP A 380 9.20 -8.77 10.41
CA ASP A 380 8.95 -7.83 11.52
C ASP A 380 8.76 -6.42 10.95
N ALA A 381 7.59 -5.85 11.13
CA ALA A 381 7.20 -4.55 10.59
C ALA A 381 8.02 -3.36 11.12
N ARG A 382 8.94 -3.59 12.07
CA ARG A 382 9.90 -2.58 12.49
C ARG A 382 11.00 -2.33 11.47
N PHE A 383 11.18 -3.22 10.48
CA PHE A 383 12.26 -3.19 9.50
C PHE A 383 11.72 -3.08 8.08
N SER A 384 12.18 -2.06 7.34
CA SER A 384 11.90 -1.94 5.91
C SER A 384 12.99 -2.66 5.11
N VAL A 385 12.59 -3.41 4.06
CA VAL A 385 13.50 -4.30 3.35
C VAL A 385 13.36 -4.15 1.83
N ILE A 386 14.50 -4.10 1.12
CA ILE A 386 14.52 -4.32 -0.32
C ILE A 386 14.60 -5.83 -0.54
N ARG A 387 13.46 -6.44 -0.88
CA ARG A 387 13.27 -7.90 -1.04
C ARG A 387 13.70 -8.32 -2.45
N TYR A 388 14.60 -9.29 -2.54
CA TYR A 388 15.05 -9.81 -3.83
C TYR A 388 14.23 -11.04 -4.24
N LEU A 389 13.52 -10.92 -5.36
CA LEU A 389 12.55 -11.91 -5.80
C LEU A 389 13.00 -12.57 -7.12
N ALA A 390 13.10 -13.90 -7.13
CA ALA A 390 13.39 -14.69 -8.33
C ALA A 390 12.14 -14.75 -9.23
N SER A 391 11.94 -13.69 -10.00
CA SER A 391 10.80 -13.55 -10.92
C SER A 391 11.27 -13.23 -12.34
N SER A 392 10.54 -13.74 -13.33
CA SER A 392 10.70 -13.37 -14.74
C SER A 392 10.08 -12.00 -15.07
N THR A 393 9.39 -11.38 -14.14
CA THR A 393 8.79 -10.06 -14.29
C THR A 393 9.88 -9.01 -14.42
N ALA A 394 9.84 -8.24 -15.51
CA ALA A 394 10.78 -7.15 -15.77
C ALA A 394 10.25 -5.86 -15.12
N ASN A 395 10.31 -5.79 -13.80
CA ASN A 395 9.82 -4.65 -13.02
C ASN A 395 10.50 -4.58 -11.64
N ALA A 396 10.23 -3.49 -10.92
CA ALA A 396 10.40 -3.35 -9.49
C ALA A 396 9.13 -2.69 -8.93
N TYR A 397 8.89 -2.78 -7.62
CA TYR A 397 7.69 -2.25 -6.99
C TYR A 397 8.01 -1.68 -5.61
N GLY A 398 7.81 -0.37 -5.44
CA GLY A 398 8.09 0.38 -4.21
C GLY A 398 6.81 0.78 -3.46
N PRO A 399 6.12 -0.15 -2.77
CA PRO A 399 4.94 0.17 -1.99
C PRO A 399 5.30 0.80 -0.64
N ASN A 400 4.34 1.48 -0.03
CA ASN A 400 4.39 1.82 1.38
C ASN A 400 3.15 1.31 2.12
N VAL A 401 3.31 1.02 3.39
CA VAL A 401 2.24 0.72 4.33
C VAL A 401 2.12 1.89 5.28
N HIS A 402 0.98 2.52 5.32
CA HIS A 402 0.77 3.74 6.10
C HIS A 402 -0.49 3.66 6.96
N ASP A 403 -0.49 4.42 8.05
CA ASP A 403 -1.64 4.64 8.91
C ASP A 403 -2.70 5.46 8.16
N PRO A 404 -3.89 4.91 7.87
CA PRO A 404 -4.93 5.60 7.11
C PRO A 404 -5.52 6.81 7.85
N ARG A 405 -5.22 7.00 9.14
CA ARG A 405 -5.69 8.15 9.94
C ARG A 405 -4.83 9.40 9.73
N SER A 406 -3.56 9.24 9.31
CA SER A 406 -2.59 10.34 9.28
C SER A 406 -1.67 10.36 8.06
N GLY A 407 -1.63 9.26 7.29
CA GLY A 407 -0.66 9.06 6.22
C GLY A 407 0.75 8.71 6.70
N GLU A 408 0.95 8.41 8.00
CA GLU A 408 2.26 7.99 8.51
C GLU A 408 2.69 6.66 7.90
N ILE A 409 3.80 6.66 7.16
CA ILE A 409 4.39 5.42 6.63
C ILE A 409 5.04 4.66 7.79
N LEU A 410 4.68 3.39 7.93
CA LEU A 410 5.10 2.51 9.01
C LEU A 410 6.22 1.56 8.61
N GLU A 411 6.08 1.00 7.41
CA GLU A 411 7.04 0.10 6.78
C GLU A 411 6.99 0.22 5.26
N SER A 412 8.06 -0.26 4.60
CA SER A 412 8.07 -0.45 3.15
C SER A 412 8.89 -1.69 2.80
N HIS A 413 8.29 -2.59 2.01
CA HIS A 413 8.98 -3.73 1.42
C HIS A 413 9.05 -3.53 -0.09
N ILE A 414 10.21 -3.07 -0.58
CA ILE A 414 10.44 -2.89 -2.01
C ILE A 414 10.62 -4.28 -2.63
N GLY A 415 9.77 -4.63 -3.60
CA GLY A 415 9.90 -5.84 -4.40
C GLY A 415 10.90 -5.62 -5.54
N TRP A 416 12.11 -6.21 -5.43
CA TRP A 416 13.12 -6.18 -6.48
C TRP A 416 13.10 -7.49 -7.27
N TYR A 417 12.57 -7.46 -8.49
CA TYR A 417 12.49 -8.66 -9.33
C TYR A 417 13.77 -8.84 -10.12
N HIS A 418 14.31 -10.07 -10.12
CA HIS A 418 15.59 -10.39 -10.78
C HIS A 418 15.62 -9.89 -12.23
N ASN A 419 14.52 -10.03 -12.95
CA ASN A 419 14.46 -9.69 -14.38
C ASN A 419 14.32 -8.18 -14.69
N VAL A 420 14.30 -7.30 -13.69
CA VAL A 420 14.37 -5.85 -13.91
C VAL A 420 15.64 -5.47 -14.69
N MET A 421 16.71 -6.25 -14.54
CA MET A 421 17.96 -6.06 -15.27
C MET A 421 17.78 -6.15 -16.79
N THR A 422 16.89 -7.01 -17.28
CA THR A 422 16.55 -7.06 -18.71
C THR A 422 15.89 -5.76 -19.17
N LEU A 423 14.96 -5.24 -18.37
CA LEU A 423 14.25 -3.99 -18.71
C LEU A 423 15.21 -2.81 -18.84
N VAL A 424 16.07 -2.61 -17.86
CA VAL A 424 17.02 -1.49 -17.88
C VAL A 424 18.12 -1.66 -18.92
N HIS A 425 18.51 -2.92 -19.20
CA HIS A 425 19.42 -3.24 -20.32
C HIS A 425 18.83 -2.78 -21.65
N ASP A 426 17.59 -3.18 -21.93
CA ASP A 426 16.92 -2.88 -23.22
C ASP A 426 16.68 -1.37 -23.38
N TRP A 427 16.26 -0.68 -22.33
CA TRP A 427 16.12 0.78 -22.36
C TRP A 427 17.45 1.47 -22.66
N TYR A 428 18.51 1.09 -21.93
CA TYR A 428 19.81 1.72 -22.10
C TYR A 428 20.41 1.44 -23.48
N GLN A 429 20.27 0.19 -23.96
CA GLN A 429 20.72 -0.20 -25.30
C GLN A 429 20.05 0.63 -26.41
N VAL A 430 18.73 0.75 -26.34
CA VAL A 430 17.95 1.47 -27.37
C VAL A 430 18.20 2.97 -27.31
N GLN A 431 18.24 3.54 -26.12
CA GLN A 431 18.29 4.99 -25.96
C GLN A 431 19.72 5.57 -25.98
N VAL A 432 20.70 4.83 -25.51
CA VAL A 432 22.06 5.33 -25.30
C VAL A 432 23.11 4.60 -26.15
N GLY A 433 22.74 3.54 -26.85
CA GLY A 433 23.66 2.71 -27.66
C GLY A 433 24.41 3.48 -28.76
N ALA A 434 23.89 4.63 -29.21
CA ALA A 434 24.60 5.51 -30.13
C ALA A 434 25.78 6.24 -29.43
N VAL A 435 25.61 6.63 -28.18
CA VAL A 435 26.53 7.48 -27.40
C VAL A 435 27.50 6.65 -26.58
N ASP A 436 27.02 5.63 -25.85
CA ASP A 436 27.86 4.76 -25.01
C ASP A 436 28.11 3.42 -25.70
N PRO A 437 29.35 3.12 -26.16
CA PRO A 437 29.67 1.83 -26.78
C PRO A 437 29.44 0.63 -25.86
N ARG A 438 29.46 0.80 -24.55
CA ARG A 438 29.19 -0.28 -23.57
C ARG A 438 27.75 -0.79 -23.68
N ALA A 439 26.81 0.10 -24.06
CA ALA A 439 25.39 -0.20 -24.25
C ALA A 439 25.13 -1.17 -25.42
N ARG A 440 26.10 -1.40 -26.32
CA ARG A 440 25.96 -2.28 -27.48
C ARG A 440 26.26 -3.75 -27.18
N LYS A 441 26.64 -4.07 -25.94
CA LYS A 441 26.95 -5.43 -25.52
C LYS A 441 25.67 -6.17 -25.12
N MET A 442 25.60 -7.47 -25.45
CA MET A 442 24.49 -8.33 -25.00
C MET A 442 24.50 -8.59 -23.48
N LYS A 443 25.64 -8.47 -22.85
CA LYS A 443 25.80 -8.55 -21.41
C LYS A 443 26.66 -7.37 -20.96
N TYR A 444 26.12 -6.57 -20.07
CA TYR A 444 26.85 -5.46 -19.47
C TYR A 444 27.83 -5.97 -18.41
N ASP A 445 28.91 -5.22 -18.21
CA ASP A 445 29.76 -5.39 -17.04
C ASP A 445 29.03 -4.97 -15.75
N ASP A 446 29.55 -5.42 -14.62
CA ASP A 446 28.89 -5.22 -13.32
C ASP A 446 28.80 -3.72 -12.94
N GLU A 447 29.73 -2.89 -13.41
CA GLU A 447 29.70 -1.44 -13.16
C GLU A 447 28.52 -0.78 -13.89
N LEU A 448 28.39 -1.01 -15.20
CA LEU A 448 27.30 -0.45 -15.99
C LEU A 448 25.92 -0.95 -15.52
N MET A 449 25.79 -2.27 -15.32
CA MET A 449 24.54 -2.83 -14.81
C MET A 449 24.24 -2.33 -13.40
N GLY A 450 25.26 -2.19 -12.56
CA GLY A 450 25.11 -1.63 -11.21
C GLY A 450 24.63 -0.19 -11.20
N ASP A 451 25.10 0.66 -12.10
CA ASP A 451 24.63 2.02 -12.26
C ASP A 451 23.14 2.09 -12.66
N LEU A 452 22.72 1.18 -13.54
CA LEU A 452 21.30 1.05 -13.93
C LEU A 452 20.43 0.57 -12.76
N ILE A 453 20.94 -0.38 -11.95
CA ILE A 453 20.29 -0.83 -10.72
C ILE A 453 20.15 0.32 -9.72
N ARG A 454 21.21 1.13 -9.53
CA ARG A 454 21.16 2.31 -8.65
C ARG A 454 20.09 3.30 -9.10
N PHE A 455 19.98 3.56 -10.40
CA PHE A 455 18.93 4.43 -10.95
C PHE A 455 17.54 3.95 -10.55
N VAL A 456 17.21 2.67 -10.82
CA VAL A 456 15.91 2.10 -10.46
C VAL A 456 15.70 2.10 -8.94
N SER A 457 16.75 1.76 -8.16
CA SER A 457 16.66 1.81 -6.69
C SER A 457 16.29 3.19 -6.19
N SER A 458 16.93 4.25 -6.71
CA SER A 458 16.59 5.64 -6.34
C SER A 458 15.13 5.98 -6.69
N HIS A 459 14.64 5.52 -7.85
CA HIS A 459 13.26 5.74 -8.29
C HIS A 459 12.25 5.05 -7.36
N GLU A 460 12.43 3.73 -7.11
CA GLU A 460 11.51 2.96 -6.25
C GLU A 460 11.48 3.49 -4.81
N VAL A 461 12.63 3.92 -4.29
CA VAL A 461 12.70 4.57 -2.97
C VAL A 461 11.87 5.84 -2.96
N GLY A 462 11.84 6.63 -4.03
CA GLY A 462 10.97 7.81 -4.13
C GLY A 462 9.50 7.49 -3.86
N HIS A 463 8.99 6.38 -4.40
CA HIS A 463 7.62 5.92 -4.12
C HIS A 463 7.41 5.58 -2.64
N THR A 464 8.40 4.96 -2.02
CA THR A 464 8.33 4.61 -0.59
C THR A 464 8.48 5.81 0.35
N LEU A 465 8.87 6.96 -0.18
CA LEU A 465 8.85 8.26 0.50
C LEU A 465 7.53 9.01 0.29
N GLY A 466 6.57 8.41 -0.39
CA GLY A 466 5.25 8.98 -0.67
C GLY A 466 5.13 9.67 -2.03
N LEU A 467 6.18 9.72 -2.85
CA LEU A 467 6.18 10.44 -4.12
C LEU A 467 5.50 9.65 -5.24
N ARG A 468 4.75 10.36 -6.06
CA ARG A 468 4.16 9.87 -7.31
C ARG A 468 5.05 10.21 -8.50
N HIS A 469 4.82 9.54 -9.62
CA HIS A 469 5.48 9.91 -10.87
C HIS A 469 5.17 11.36 -11.26
N ASN A 470 6.20 12.09 -11.69
CA ASN A 470 6.10 13.44 -12.26
C ASN A 470 6.47 13.42 -13.74
N MET A 471 5.54 12.98 -14.57
CA MET A 471 5.72 12.85 -16.03
C MET A 471 5.93 14.19 -16.74
N GLY A 472 5.67 15.30 -16.05
CA GLY A 472 5.86 16.65 -16.59
C GLY A 472 7.25 17.22 -16.41
N SER A 473 8.12 16.56 -15.65
CA SER A 473 9.44 17.11 -15.28
C SER A 473 10.37 17.34 -16.47
N SER A 474 10.40 16.44 -17.43
CA SER A 474 11.24 16.52 -18.63
C SER A 474 10.82 17.65 -19.56
N SER A 475 9.55 18.06 -19.55
CA SER A 475 9.02 19.13 -20.40
C SER A 475 9.67 20.51 -20.16
N PHE A 476 10.34 20.69 -19.03
CA PHE A 476 11.04 21.95 -18.70
C PHE A 476 12.48 22.03 -19.22
N THR A 477 13.03 20.91 -19.73
CA THR A 477 14.38 20.93 -20.29
C THR A 477 14.34 21.33 -21.76
N PRO A 478 14.97 22.46 -22.16
CA PRO A 478 15.05 22.83 -23.57
C PRO A 478 15.81 21.77 -24.38
N VAL A 479 15.29 21.41 -25.55
CA VAL A 479 15.89 20.37 -26.42
C VAL A 479 17.35 20.63 -26.71
N GLU A 480 17.70 21.90 -26.97
CA GLU A 480 19.06 22.35 -27.27
C GLU A 480 20.02 22.07 -26.12
N LYS A 481 19.50 22.08 -24.88
CA LYS A 481 20.29 21.83 -23.68
C LYS A 481 20.57 20.34 -23.42
N LEU A 482 19.79 19.45 -24.01
CA LEU A 482 20.04 18.01 -23.92
C LEU A 482 21.32 17.59 -24.64
N ARG A 483 21.83 18.41 -25.59
CA ARG A 483 23.09 18.21 -26.30
C ARG A 483 24.21 19.12 -25.83
N ASP A 484 23.95 20.05 -24.93
CA ASP A 484 24.93 20.93 -24.29
C ASP A 484 25.56 20.19 -23.09
N LYS A 485 26.76 19.65 -23.28
CA LYS A 485 27.46 18.83 -22.28
C LYS A 485 27.56 19.52 -20.93
N GLU A 486 28.08 20.77 -20.91
CA GLU A 486 28.31 21.49 -19.65
C GLU A 486 27.00 21.73 -18.91
N TRP A 487 25.95 22.05 -19.65
CA TRP A 487 24.65 22.31 -19.06
C TRP A 487 23.99 21.01 -18.55
N VAL A 488 23.91 19.96 -19.39
CA VAL A 488 23.15 18.74 -19.03
C VAL A 488 23.86 17.92 -17.95
N GLU A 489 25.17 17.86 -17.92
CA GLU A 489 25.93 17.22 -16.85
C GLU A 489 25.75 17.96 -15.52
N LYS A 490 25.59 19.28 -15.54
CA LYS A 490 25.33 20.09 -14.34
C LYS A 490 23.86 19.98 -13.87
N HIS A 491 22.89 20.11 -14.77
CA HIS A 491 21.48 20.27 -14.44
C HIS A 491 20.66 18.97 -14.56
N GLY A 492 21.16 17.95 -15.29
CA GLY A 492 20.38 16.76 -15.66
C GLY A 492 19.47 17.02 -16.87
N HIS A 493 18.99 15.96 -17.47
CA HIS A 493 18.04 16.04 -18.60
C HIS A 493 16.56 16.08 -18.13
N THR A 494 16.29 15.80 -16.88
CA THR A 494 14.99 15.97 -16.21
C THR A 494 15.19 16.52 -14.81
N VAL A 495 14.19 17.23 -14.28
CA VAL A 495 14.23 17.82 -12.94
C VAL A 495 13.78 16.86 -11.83
N SER A 496 13.42 15.62 -12.17
CA SER A 496 12.96 14.60 -11.21
C SER A 496 13.37 13.19 -11.59
N ILE A 497 13.81 12.40 -10.61
CA ILE A 497 14.00 10.95 -10.74
C ILE A 497 12.65 10.22 -10.90
N MET A 498 11.55 10.84 -10.47
CA MET A 498 10.21 10.29 -10.57
C MET A 498 9.56 10.48 -11.95
N ASP A 499 10.30 11.00 -12.91
CA ASP A 499 9.90 11.10 -14.31
C ASP A 499 10.21 9.79 -15.06
N TYR A 500 9.44 9.51 -16.11
CA TYR A 500 9.75 8.46 -17.06
C TYR A 500 10.51 8.96 -18.29
N ALA A 501 11.29 10.02 -18.16
CA ALA A 501 12.21 10.49 -19.20
C ALA A 501 13.29 9.44 -19.58
N ARG A 502 13.50 8.45 -18.71
CA ARG A 502 14.50 7.39 -18.87
C ARG A 502 15.90 7.96 -19.07
N PHE A 503 16.57 7.71 -20.18
CA PHE A 503 17.91 8.20 -20.47
C PHE A 503 17.89 9.33 -21.51
N ASN A 504 18.93 10.17 -21.54
CA ASN A 504 19.03 11.24 -22.53
C ASN A 504 19.36 10.66 -23.92
N TYR A 505 18.31 10.26 -24.64
CA TYR A 505 18.43 9.69 -25.99
C TYR A 505 18.59 10.74 -27.10
N VAL A 506 18.56 12.03 -26.75
CA VAL A 506 18.79 13.15 -27.70
C VAL A 506 20.27 13.39 -27.90
N ALA A 507 21.11 13.04 -26.92
CA ALA A 507 22.56 13.15 -27.00
C ALA A 507 23.13 12.39 -28.20
N GLN A 508 24.17 12.96 -28.85
CA GLN A 508 24.87 12.37 -29.97
C GLN A 508 26.34 12.07 -29.61
N PRO A 509 27.02 11.16 -30.33
CA PRO A 509 28.40 10.79 -30.04
C PRO A 509 29.37 11.99 -30.01
N GLU A 510 29.15 12.97 -30.91
CA GLU A 510 29.97 14.17 -31.01
C GLU A 510 29.81 15.15 -29.85
N ASP A 511 28.71 15.04 -29.07
CA ASP A 511 28.46 15.90 -27.91
C ASP A 511 29.37 15.52 -26.72
N GLY A 512 29.89 14.30 -26.69
CA GLY A 512 30.81 13.81 -25.66
C GLY A 512 30.21 13.81 -24.24
N ILE A 513 28.87 13.68 -24.11
CA ILE A 513 28.14 13.71 -22.85
C ILE A 513 28.42 12.42 -22.06
N GLY A 514 28.80 12.59 -20.80
CA GLY A 514 29.06 11.50 -19.89
C GLY A 514 27.83 11.06 -19.09
N LYS A 515 28.05 10.13 -18.14
CA LYS A 515 27.02 9.54 -17.28
C LYS A 515 26.09 10.59 -16.64
N ASP A 516 26.65 11.70 -16.14
CA ASP A 516 25.88 12.73 -15.43
C ASP A 516 24.86 13.47 -16.31
N GLY A 517 25.05 13.45 -17.62
CA GLY A 517 24.10 14.02 -18.58
C GLY A 517 23.21 12.99 -19.27
N LEU A 518 23.51 11.67 -19.11
CA LEU A 518 22.75 10.58 -19.71
C LEU A 518 21.72 9.95 -18.77
N TYR A 519 21.99 9.91 -17.47
CA TYR A 519 21.15 9.27 -16.46
C TYR A 519 20.22 10.25 -15.76
N PRO A 520 18.96 9.87 -15.46
CA PRO A 520 18.14 10.64 -14.54
C PRO A 520 18.70 10.51 -13.12
N ARG A 521 18.45 11.50 -12.30
CA ARG A 521 18.92 11.56 -10.92
C ARG A 521 17.96 12.33 -10.04
N ILE A 522 18.09 12.21 -8.72
CA ILE A 522 17.39 13.05 -7.75
C ILE A 522 17.80 14.51 -8.00
N ASN A 523 16.82 15.36 -8.32
CA ASN A 523 17.07 16.71 -8.79
C ASN A 523 16.17 17.75 -8.09
N THR A 524 16.02 18.94 -8.68
CA THR A 524 15.36 20.11 -8.09
C THR A 524 13.93 19.85 -7.64
N TYR A 525 13.13 19.17 -8.47
CA TYR A 525 11.76 18.82 -8.09
C TYR A 525 11.71 17.84 -6.92
N ASP A 526 12.54 16.81 -6.95
CA ASP A 526 12.57 15.80 -5.88
C ASP A 526 12.92 16.41 -4.54
N LYS A 527 13.92 17.29 -4.52
CA LYS A 527 14.32 18.02 -3.31
C LYS A 527 13.20 18.94 -2.81
N TRP A 528 12.51 19.62 -3.72
CA TRP A 528 11.34 20.42 -3.40
C TRP A 528 10.20 19.57 -2.82
N ALA A 529 9.90 18.45 -3.43
CA ALA A 529 8.85 17.55 -2.95
C ALA A 529 9.19 17.00 -1.55
N ILE A 530 10.45 16.60 -1.30
CA ILE A 530 10.89 16.20 0.05
C ILE A 530 10.85 17.37 1.03
N GLU A 531 11.23 18.60 0.62
CA GLU A 531 11.08 19.78 1.48
C GLU A 531 9.61 19.97 1.88
N TYR A 532 8.68 19.93 0.92
CA TYR A 532 7.25 20.02 1.21
C TYR A 532 6.77 18.92 2.16
N GLY A 533 7.13 17.66 1.91
CA GLY A 533 6.65 16.53 2.72
C GLY A 533 7.26 16.45 4.11
N TYR A 534 8.53 16.81 4.26
CA TYR A 534 9.33 16.44 5.43
C TYR A 534 9.91 17.59 6.24
N LYS A 535 9.86 18.83 5.72
CA LYS A 535 10.32 19.97 6.51
C LYS A 535 9.42 20.18 7.72
N PRO A 536 9.99 20.23 8.93
CA PRO A 536 9.22 20.46 10.15
C PRO A 536 8.55 21.83 10.15
N THR A 537 7.36 21.87 10.73
CA THR A 537 6.62 23.09 11.00
C THR A 537 6.09 23.07 12.44
N ASP A 538 6.00 24.23 13.08
CA ASP A 538 5.56 24.35 14.48
C ASP A 538 4.05 24.63 14.62
N PHE A 539 3.28 24.43 13.54
CA PHE A 539 1.84 24.68 13.55
C PHE A 539 1.11 23.65 14.38
N LYS A 540 0.11 24.12 15.13
CA LYS A 540 -0.67 23.25 16.03
C LYS A 540 -1.71 22.43 15.27
N THR A 541 -2.19 22.94 14.14
CA THR A 541 -3.26 22.32 13.36
C THR A 541 -2.82 22.05 11.93
N PRO A 542 -3.35 20.99 11.28
CA PRO A 542 -3.11 20.73 9.86
C PRO A 542 -3.55 21.87 8.94
N LYS A 543 -4.59 22.62 9.32
CA LYS A 543 -5.12 23.76 8.59
C LYS A 543 -4.13 24.94 8.56
N GLU A 544 -3.51 25.26 9.69
CA GLU A 544 -2.47 26.30 9.74
C GLU A 544 -1.25 25.90 8.91
N ASP A 545 -0.81 24.65 8.99
CA ASP A 545 0.28 24.09 8.19
C ASP A 545 -0.05 24.19 6.68
N HIS A 546 -1.27 23.85 6.29
CA HIS A 546 -1.74 23.93 4.90
C HIS A 546 -1.75 25.37 4.36
N LEU A 547 -2.23 26.33 5.15
CA LEU A 547 -2.24 27.75 4.74
C LEU A 547 -0.82 28.30 4.53
N TYR A 548 0.12 27.92 5.37
CA TYR A 548 1.53 28.25 5.19
C TYR A 548 2.08 27.64 3.89
N TRP A 549 1.90 26.33 3.69
CA TRP A 549 2.41 25.64 2.52
C TRP A 549 1.75 26.11 1.22
N ASN A 550 0.47 26.45 1.24
CA ASN A 550 -0.20 27.03 0.07
C ASN A 550 0.54 28.29 -0.44
N LYS A 551 0.93 29.19 0.48
CA LYS A 551 1.72 30.37 0.14
C LYS A 551 3.09 30.01 -0.40
N VAL A 552 3.81 29.11 0.29
CA VAL A 552 5.14 28.65 -0.14
C VAL A 552 5.11 28.02 -1.53
N ILE A 553 4.10 27.20 -1.82
CA ILE A 553 3.92 26.57 -3.14
C ILE A 553 3.73 27.64 -4.23
N ILE A 554 2.87 28.62 -3.99
CA ILE A 554 2.63 29.72 -4.95
C ILE A 554 3.92 30.49 -5.23
N ASP A 555 4.63 30.90 -4.18
CA ASP A 555 5.86 31.65 -4.30
C ASP A 555 6.95 30.86 -5.04
N ARG A 556 7.07 29.56 -4.73
CA ARG A 556 8.05 28.66 -5.38
C ARG A 556 7.75 28.42 -6.86
N LEU A 557 6.51 28.11 -7.22
CA LEU A 557 6.12 27.86 -8.61
C LEU A 557 6.21 29.12 -9.48
N ASN A 558 5.99 30.30 -8.90
CA ASN A 558 6.20 31.57 -9.61
C ASN A 558 7.68 31.85 -9.85
N ALA A 559 8.56 31.52 -8.91
CA ALA A 559 10.00 31.73 -9.03
C ALA A 559 10.70 30.63 -9.85
N GLN A 560 10.19 29.40 -9.80
CA GLN A 560 10.78 28.20 -10.39
C GLN A 560 9.68 27.35 -11.04
N PRO A 561 9.25 27.68 -12.27
CA PRO A 561 8.17 26.95 -12.97
C PRO A 561 8.47 25.46 -13.20
N GLU A 562 9.74 25.08 -13.25
CA GLU A 562 10.19 23.68 -13.38
C GLU A 562 9.83 22.80 -12.18
N LEU A 563 9.39 23.39 -11.07
CA LEU A 563 8.87 22.65 -9.90
C LEU A 563 7.41 22.23 -10.06
N TRP A 564 6.83 22.44 -11.23
CA TRP A 564 5.47 21.99 -11.54
C TRP A 564 5.35 20.46 -11.51
N PHE A 565 4.22 19.99 -10.96
CA PHE A 565 3.88 18.58 -10.94
C PHE A 565 2.91 18.22 -12.06
N GLY A 566 3.37 17.43 -13.02
CA GLY A 566 2.56 16.81 -14.08
C GLY A 566 2.44 15.31 -13.83
N GLY A 567 1.42 14.91 -13.06
CA GLY A 567 1.25 13.51 -12.63
C GLY A 567 0.74 12.58 -13.74
N GLU A 568 0.70 11.29 -13.41
CA GLU A 568 0.12 10.24 -14.25
C GLU A 568 -1.36 10.51 -14.55
N GLY A 569 -1.78 10.15 -15.75
CA GLY A 569 -3.19 10.25 -16.16
C GLY A 569 -3.66 11.67 -16.43
N SER A 570 -2.73 12.63 -16.57
CA SER A 570 -3.06 13.96 -17.10
C SER A 570 -3.22 13.92 -18.61
N ASP A 571 -4.10 13.05 -19.13
CA ASP A 571 -4.42 12.95 -20.57
C ASP A 571 -4.82 14.29 -21.19
N SER A 572 -5.05 15.29 -20.34
CA SER A 572 -5.42 16.64 -20.73
C SER A 572 -4.24 17.62 -20.86
N ASP A 573 -3.05 17.28 -20.32
CA ASP A 573 -1.87 18.16 -20.40
C ASP A 573 -0.76 17.52 -21.24
N PRO A 574 -0.46 18.03 -22.43
CA PRO A 574 0.54 17.45 -23.33
C PRO A 574 1.99 17.55 -22.79
N ARG A 575 2.23 18.28 -21.71
CA ARG A 575 3.55 18.34 -21.07
C ARG A 575 3.83 17.14 -20.18
N ALA A 576 2.80 16.40 -19.74
CA ALA A 576 2.96 15.24 -18.86
C ALA A 576 2.95 13.94 -19.69
N GLN A 577 4.02 13.70 -20.43
CA GLN A 577 4.20 12.56 -21.33
C GLN A 577 5.20 11.55 -20.75
N ARG A 578 4.91 10.26 -20.96
CA ARG A 578 5.88 9.18 -20.69
C ARG A 578 6.91 9.15 -21.81
N GLU A 579 8.15 8.80 -21.48
CA GLU A 579 9.26 8.60 -22.43
C GLU A 579 9.61 9.88 -23.23
N ASP A 580 9.22 11.06 -22.73
CA ASP A 580 9.58 12.35 -23.32
C ASP A 580 10.76 12.97 -22.59
N SER A 581 11.66 13.62 -23.33
CA SER A 581 12.88 14.23 -22.77
C SER A 581 12.99 15.73 -23.04
N ALA A 582 11.93 16.38 -23.55
CA ALA A 582 12.10 17.76 -24.00
C ALA A 582 10.82 18.60 -24.04
N THR A 583 11.01 19.94 -24.10
CA THR A 583 9.92 20.93 -24.22
C THR A 583 9.08 20.83 -25.50
N THR A 584 9.53 20.03 -26.49
CA THR A 584 8.83 19.86 -27.77
C THR A 584 8.71 18.37 -28.11
N PRO A 585 7.63 17.70 -27.68
CA PRO A 585 7.46 16.25 -27.79
C PRO A 585 7.62 15.64 -29.20
N SER A 586 7.39 16.42 -30.26
CA SER A 586 7.47 15.95 -31.65
C SER A 586 8.88 15.98 -32.29
N ARG A 587 9.87 16.61 -31.63
CA ARG A 587 11.22 16.75 -32.20
C ARG A 587 12.19 15.58 -31.95
N PRO A 588 12.16 14.86 -30.83
CA PRO A 588 13.11 13.78 -30.58
C PRO A 588 13.07 12.64 -31.60
N ALA A 589 11.90 12.35 -32.14
CA ALA A 589 11.72 11.26 -33.11
C ALA A 589 12.47 11.45 -34.46
N THR A 590 12.92 12.66 -34.77
CA THR A 590 13.67 12.97 -36.01
C THR A 590 15.18 12.83 -35.89
N THR A 591 15.70 12.63 -34.67
CA THR A 591 17.16 12.50 -34.41
C THR A 591 17.59 11.06 -34.14
N ALA A 592 16.66 10.13 -34.02
CA ALA A 592 16.93 8.71 -33.75
C ALA A 592 17.04 7.83 -35.04
N SER A 593 17.25 8.42 -36.23
CA SER A 593 17.42 7.70 -37.50
C SER A 593 18.90 7.45 -37.83
#